data_a6158353212505dead0446f8f66c11f2
#
_entry.id   a6158353212505dead0446f8f66c11f2
#
_cell.length_a   1.000
_cell.length_b   1.000
_cell.length_c   1.000
_cell.angle_alpha   90.00
_cell.angle_beta   90.00
_cell.angle_gamma   90.00
#
_symmetry.space_group_name_H-M   'P 1'
#
loop_
_entity.id
_entity.type
_entity.pdbx_description
1 polymer ?
#
loop_
_entity_poly.entity_id
_entity_poly.type
_entity_poly.pdbx_seq_one_letter_code
_entity_poly.pdbx_strand_id
1 'polypeptide(L)'
;TALSIGASGLPVQVHGIGSATRDRAGMTPELYLRWLTAGVFSSNFAFQGVDGLMPWDFGEETLAHAKTWMQWRYRLVPYVLGAIEDSARTGLPVQRSMAMSFPNDPHAHDWDLQYLLGPALLVAPVTEPGKQVRVYLPKGEAWWDLNTGHRYEGGTTWTIDCELGQFPVFGREGHMLCLGPAAQHTGEFNSARILDEVWMFGMPVHNPVVMRNKIRVMQMQGSSYIKGLEGLRISPSEGLEVKRRGAEVRISRAR
;
A
#
# COMPACT_ATOMS: atom_id res chain seq x y z
N THR A 1 -17.49 -5.59 -2.00
CA THR A 1 -18.16 -4.62 -2.92
C THR A 1 -17.13 -3.90 -3.80
N ALA A 2 -16.11 -3.19 -3.26
CA ALA A 2 -15.15 -2.42 -4.06
C ALA A 2 -14.42 -3.28 -5.12
N LEU A 3 -13.97 -4.48 -4.77
CA LEU A 3 -13.28 -5.40 -5.68
C LEU A 3 -14.21 -5.86 -6.82
N SER A 4 -15.48 -6.16 -6.52
CA SER A 4 -16.48 -6.55 -7.54
C SER A 4 -16.78 -5.41 -8.50
N ILE A 5 -16.92 -4.19 -7.98
CA ILE A 5 -17.14 -2.99 -8.79
C ILE A 5 -15.91 -2.70 -9.68
N GLY A 6 -14.71 -2.83 -9.13
CA GLY A 6 -13.46 -2.71 -9.88
C GLY A 6 -13.38 -3.71 -11.03
N ALA A 7 -13.70 -4.97 -10.78
CA ALA A 7 -13.75 -6.03 -11.80
C ALA A 7 -14.83 -5.79 -12.87
N SER A 8 -15.85 -4.98 -12.56
CA SER A 8 -16.92 -4.59 -13.49
C SER A 8 -16.58 -3.34 -14.34
N GLY A 9 -15.32 -2.87 -14.31
CA GLY A 9 -14.85 -1.77 -15.15
C GLY A 9 -14.91 -0.37 -14.51
N LEU A 10 -15.20 -0.27 -13.21
CA LEU A 10 -15.13 0.98 -12.45
C LEU A 10 -13.89 0.94 -11.53
N PRO A 11 -12.73 1.38 -12.00
CA PRO A 11 -11.43 1.07 -11.39
C PRO A 11 -11.12 1.85 -10.10
N VAL A 12 -11.84 2.93 -9.85
CA VAL A 12 -11.66 3.80 -8.68
C VAL A 12 -12.94 3.83 -7.87
N GLN A 13 -12.82 3.54 -6.58
CA GLN A 13 -13.93 3.51 -5.62
C GLN A 13 -13.67 4.45 -4.47
N VAL A 14 -14.71 5.05 -3.92
CA VAL A 14 -14.63 5.86 -2.70
C VAL A 14 -15.10 5.03 -1.51
N HIS A 15 -14.26 4.91 -0.50
CA HIS A 15 -14.60 4.34 0.79
C HIS A 15 -15.07 5.44 1.74
N GLY A 16 -16.29 5.36 2.25
CA GLY A 16 -16.76 6.23 3.32
C GLY A 16 -16.22 5.75 4.67
N ILE A 17 -15.53 6.60 5.39
CA ILE A 17 -15.05 6.34 6.76
C ILE A 17 -15.96 7.04 7.75
N GLY A 18 -16.39 6.34 8.79
CA GLY A 18 -17.51 6.75 9.63
C GLY A 18 -18.84 6.36 8.97
N SER A 19 -19.95 6.75 9.52
CA SER A 19 -21.26 6.39 8.96
C SER A 19 -21.93 7.59 8.31
N ALA A 20 -22.66 7.35 7.25
CA ALA A 20 -23.59 8.32 6.68
C ALA A 20 -24.87 8.45 7.53
N THR A 21 -25.05 7.58 8.52
CA THR A 21 -26.17 7.62 9.48
C THR A 21 -25.65 8.01 10.86
N ARG A 22 -26.54 8.54 11.72
CA ARG A 22 -26.23 8.89 13.10
C ARG A 22 -26.17 7.68 14.06
N ASP A 23 -26.24 6.47 13.52
CA ASP A 23 -26.19 5.26 14.31
C ASP A 23 -24.75 4.98 14.77
N ARG A 24 -24.50 5.18 16.06
CA ARG A 24 -23.23 4.87 16.74
C ARG A 24 -23.24 3.48 17.37
N ALA A 25 -24.35 2.74 17.27
CA ALA A 25 -24.44 1.42 17.91
C ALA A 25 -23.38 0.48 17.33
N GLY A 26 -22.57 -0.09 18.20
CA GLY A 26 -21.50 -1.02 17.82
C GLY A 26 -20.22 -0.39 17.25
N MET A 27 -20.15 0.94 17.07
CA MET A 27 -18.90 1.58 16.63
C MET A 27 -17.93 1.72 17.81
N THR A 28 -16.87 0.90 17.79
CA THR A 28 -15.79 0.97 18.78
C THR A 28 -14.58 1.71 18.21
N PRO A 29 -13.65 2.23 19.05
CA PRO A 29 -12.39 2.80 18.61
C PRO A 29 -11.60 1.84 17.70
N GLU A 30 -11.56 0.55 18.05
CA GLU A 30 -10.90 -0.47 17.22
C GLU A 30 -11.54 -0.59 15.84
N LEU A 31 -12.86 -0.79 15.76
CA LEU A 31 -13.57 -0.89 14.49
C LEU A 31 -13.34 0.34 13.62
N TYR A 32 -13.41 1.54 14.23
CA TYR A 32 -13.17 2.79 13.53
C TYR A 32 -11.77 2.85 12.93
N LEU A 33 -10.73 2.51 13.70
CA LEU A 33 -9.35 2.52 13.22
C LEU A 33 -9.09 1.45 12.16
N ARG A 34 -9.63 0.23 12.31
CA ARG A 34 -9.54 -0.83 11.27
C ARG A 34 -10.21 -0.37 9.98
N TRP A 35 -11.36 0.28 10.06
CA TRP A 35 -12.04 0.86 8.90
C TRP A 35 -11.23 1.99 8.25
N LEU A 36 -10.71 2.91 9.06
CA LEU A 36 -9.86 4.01 8.57
C LEU A 36 -8.63 3.48 7.84
N THR A 37 -7.91 2.52 8.41
CA THR A 37 -6.70 1.96 7.79
C THR A 37 -7.00 1.24 6.48
N ALA A 38 -8.11 0.52 6.39
CA ALA A 38 -8.59 -0.04 5.12
C ALA A 38 -8.85 1.06 4.07
N GLY A 39 -9.41 2.20 4.49
CA GLY A 39 -9.58 3.38 3.63
C GLY A 39 -8.26 3.97 3.16
N VAL A 40 -7.25 4.07 4.02
CA VAL A 40 -5.91 4.57 3.67
C VAL A 40 -5.30 3.78 2.51
N PHE A 41 -5.46 2.47 2.51
CA PHE A 41 -4.97 1.56 1.47
C PHE A 41 -6.03 1.24 0.40
N SER A 42 -6.92 2.18 0.12
CA SER A 42 -7.90 2.10 -0.97
C SER A 42 -7.56 3.06 -2.10
N SER A 43 -8.28 2.94 -3.21
CA SER A 43 -8.13 3.86 -4.34
C SER A 43 -8.47 5.30 -3.97
N ASN A 44 -9.57 5.49 -3.22
CA ASN A 44 -9.97 6.78 -2.67
C ASN A 44 -10.80 6.58 -1.41
N PHE A 45 -10.82 7.57 -0.51
CA PHE A 45 -11.72 7.56 0.64
C PHE A 45 -12.11 8.98 1.07
N ALA A 46 -13.19 9.07 1.84
CA ALA A 46 -13.67 10.30 2.42
C ALA A 46 -14.21 10.05 3.83
N PHE A 47 -14.01 10.99 4.74
CA PHE A 47 -14.72 10.99 6.01
C PHE A 47 -16.17 11.35 5.79
N GLN A 48 -17.06 10.49 6.23
CA GLN A 48 -18.52 10.68 6.15
C GLN A 48 -19.14 10.78 7.55
N GLY A 49 -18.33 11.20 8.53
CA GLY A 49 -18.77 11.32 9.89
C GLY A 49 -19.88 12.36 10.03
N VAL A 50 -21.09 11.88 10.33
CA VAL A 50 -22.17 12.71 10.83
C VAL A 50 -22.03 12.69 12.36
N ASP A 51 -22.27 13.79 13.02
CA ASP A 51 -22.16 14.05 14.47
C ASP A 51 -21.64 12.90 15.33
N GLY A 52 -20.36 12.94 15.70
CA GLY A 52 -19.76 12.01 16.64
C GLY A 52 -19.21 10.73 16.05
N LEU A 53 -18.85 10.70 14.75
CA LEU A 53 -18.15 9.59 14.10
C LEU A 53 -16.85 10.04 13.43
N MET A 54 -16.18 11.02 14.04
CA MET A 54 -14.86 11.50 13.64
C MET A 54 -13.79 10.96 14.58
N PRO A 55 -12.49 10.92 14.19
CA PRO A 55 -11.45 10.31 15.02
C PRO A 55 -11.37 10.85 16.47
N TRP A 56 -11.63 12.13 16.66
CA TRP A 56 -11.60 12.79 17.97
C TRP A 56 -12.75 12.39 18.90
N ASP A 57 -13.84 11.84 18.37
CA ASP A 57 -14.99 11.37 19.15
C ASP A 57 -14.71 10.03 19.86
N PHE A 58 -13.61 9.36 19.49
CA PHE A 58 -13.17 8.07 20.03
C PHE A 58 -11.98 8.18 21.00
N GLY A 59 -11.60 9.39 21.40
CA GLY A 59 -10.53 9.66 22.35
C GLY A 59 -9.17 9.95 21.71
N GLU A 60 -8.23 10.37 22.56
CA GLU A 60 -6.92 10.88 22.11
C GLU A 60 -6.05 9.81 21.43
N GLU A 61 -6.09 8.57 21.91
CA GLU A 61 -5.34 7.45 21.31
C GLU A 61 -5.80 7.19 19.86
N THR A 62 -7.13 7.12 19.66
CA THR A 62 -7.70 6.96 18.30
C THR A 62 -7.32 8.12 17.39
N LEU A 63 -7.37 9.34 17.91
CA LEU A 63 -6.96 10.52 17.16
C LEU A 63 -5.47 10.49 16.79
N ALA A 64 -4.59 10.04 17.68
CA ALA A 64 -3.16 9.92 17.42
C ALA A 64 -2.88 8.89 16.30
N HIS A 65 -3.50 7.72 16.36
CA HIS A 65 -3.41 6.71 15.29
C HIS A 65 -3.98 7.23 13.97
N ALA A 66 -5.14 7.90 14.01
CA ALA A 66 -5.75 8.48 12.81
C ALA A 66 -4.83 9.51 12.13
N LYS A 67 -4.18 10.39 12.89
CA LYS A 67 -3.19 11.35 12.35
C LYS A 67 -2.04 10.64 11.66
N THR A 68 -1.49 9.58 12.26
CA THR A 68 -0.41 8.77 11.66
C THR A 68 -0.86 8.17 10.33
N TRP A 69 -2.06 7.59 10.28
CA TRP A 69 -2.60 7.00 9.06
C TRP A 69 -2.93 8.03 7.99
N MET A 70 -3.36 9.24 8.36
CA MET A 70 -3.54 10.34 7.41
C MET A 70 -2.20 10.77 6.79
N GLN A 71 -1.12 10.85 7.57
CA GLN A 71 0.21 11.11 7.03
C GLN A 71 0.65 10.00 6.07
N TRP A 72 0.37 8.74 6.38
CA TRP A 72 0.60 7.61 5.47
C TRP A 72 -0.19 7.77 4.16
N ARG A 73 -1.46 8.18 4.23
CA ARG A 73 -2.26 8.43 3.02
C ARG A 73 -1.63 9.50 2.14
N TYR A 74 -1.17 10.61 2.72
CA TYR A 74 -0.49 11.64 1.95
C TYR A 74 0.79 11.12 1.30
N ARG A 75 1.58 10.34 2.01
CA ARG A 75 2.78 9.70 1.44
C ARG A 75 2.46 8.74 0.30
N LEU A 76 1.33 8.04 0.34
CA LEU A 76 0.87 7.12 -0.70
C LEU A 76 0.29 7.81 -1.94
N VAL A 77 -0.02 9.11 -1.89
CA VAL A 77 -0.66 9.82 -3.01
C VAL A 77 0.07 9.62 -4.34
N PRO A 78 1.40 9.74 -4.47
CA PRO A 78 2.08 9.53 -5.74
C PRO A 78 1.91 8.11 -6.29
N TYR A 79 1.92 7.11 -5.43
CA TYR A 79 1.71 5.71 -5.78
C TYR A 79 0.27 5.45 -6.24
N VAL A 80 -0.71 5.91 -5.47
CA VAL A 80 -2.13 5.71 -5.78
C VAL A 80 -2.52 6.42 -7.08
N LEU A 81 -2.07 7.67 -7.28
CA LEU A 81 -2.31 8.39 -8.53
C LEU A 81 -1.63 7.71 -9.72
N GLY A 82 -0.41 7.18 -9.54
CA GLY A 82 0.25 6.38 -10.56
C GLY A 82 -0.52 5.09 -10.88
N ALA A 83 -1.13 4.45 -9.88
CA ALA A 83 -2.00 3.28 -10.10
C ALA A 83 -3.29 3.65 -10.84
N ILE A 84 -3.83 4.86 -10.65
CA ILE A 84 -4.97 5.37 -11.42
C ILE A 84 -4.56 5.65 -12.87
N GLU A 85 -3.39 6.28 -13.10
CA GLU A 85 -2.84 6.49 -14.45
C GLU A 85 -2.59 5.15 -15.18
N ASP A 86 -2.04 4.16 -14.46
CA ASP A 86 -1.84 2.80 -15.00
C ASP A 86 -3.16 2.11 -15.33
N SER A 87 -4.16 2.25 -14.47
CA SER A 87 -5.51 1.73 -14.68
C SER A 87 -6.17 2.32 -15.93
N ALA A 88 -6.05 3.62 -16.15
CA ALA A 88 -6.57 4.27 -17.34
C ALA A 88 -5.93 3.72 -18.64
N ARG A 89 -4.67 3.26 -18.57
CA ARG A 89 -3.93 2.71 -19.70
C ARG A 89 -4.18 1.22 -19.92
N THR A 90 -4.34 0.46 -18.84
CA THR A 90 -4.37 -1.03 -18.88
C THR A 90 -5.77 -1.61 -18.74
N GLY A 91 -6.73 -0.84 -18.22
CA GLY A 91 -8.05 -1.32 -17.81
C GLY A 91 -8.07 -2.09 -16.47
N LEU A 92 -6.91 -2.37 -15.87
CA LEU A 92 -6.85 -3.06 -14.58
C LEU A 92 -7.28 -2.12 -13.45
N PRO A 93 -8.13 -2.55 -12.51
CA PRO A 93 -8.55 -1.70 -11.40
C PRO A 93 -7.39 -1.37 -10.46
N VAL A 94 -7.52 -0.27 -9.73
CA VAL A 94 -6.51 0.15 -8.72
C VAL A 94 -6.46 -0.85 -7.56
N GLN A 95 -7.64 -1.31 -7.10
CA GLN A 95 -7.76 -2.41 -6.13
C GLN A 95 -8.13 -3.69 -6.89
N ARG A 96 -7.23 -4.66 -6.89
CA ARG A 96 -7.32 -5.91 -7.68
C ARG A 96 -7.58 -7.09 -6.77
N SER A 97 -8.59 -7.90 -7.07
CA SER A 97 -8.82 -9.13 -6.32
C SER A 97 -7.62 -10.07 -6.41
N MET A 98 -7.49 -10.96 -5.44
CA MET A 98 -6.45 -11.99 -5.42
C MET A 98 -6.54 -12.90 -6.65
N ALA A 99 -7.75 -13.32 -7.03
CA ALA A 99 -7.98 -14.13 -8.22
C ALA A 99 -7.54 -13.43 -9.52
N MET A 100 -7.79 -12.11 -9.65
CA MET A 100 -7.34 -11.34 -10.81
C MET A 100 -5.83 -11.19 -10.86
N SER A 101 -5.18 -11.01 -9.71
CA SER A 101 -3.75 -10.75 -9.60
C SER A 101 -2.91 -12.02 -9.68
N PHE A 102 -3.47 -13.16 -9.24
CA PHE A 102 -2.80 -14.46 -9.15
C PHE A 102 -3.65 -15.58 -9.75
N PRO A 103 -3.98 -15.51 -11.07
CA PRO A 103 -4.89 -16.47 -11.70
C PRO A 103 -4.35 -17.91 -11.69
N ASN A 104 -3.03 -18.09 -11.59
CA ASN A 104 -2.36 -19.39 -11.56
C ASN A 104 -2.10 -19.92 -10.13
N ASP A 105 -2.63 -19.25 -9.12
CA ASP A 105 -2.56 -19.67 -7.72
C ASP A 105 -3.98 -19.91 -7.18
N PRO A 106 -4.51 -21.13 -7.28
CA PRO A 106 -5.88 -21.41 -6.84
C PRO A 106 -6.14 -21.09 -5.37
N HIS A 107 -5.14 -21.22 -4.49
CA HIS A 107 -5.28 -20.88 -3.08
C HIS A 107 -5.50 -19.38 -2.86
N ALA A 108 -5.01 -18.52 -3.75
CA ALA A 108 -5.26 -17.09 -3.66
C ALA A 108 -6.74 -16.74 -3.89
N HIS A 109 -7.49 -17.59 -4.60
CA HIS A 109 -8.89 -17.32 -4.96
C HIS A 109 -9.85 -17.38 -3.78
N ASP A 110 -9.46 -18.06 -2.71
CA ASP A 110 -10.29 -18.21 -1.49
C ASP A 110 -10.20 -16.97 -0.57
N TRP A 111 -9.34 -16.00 -0.91
CA TRP A 111 -9.08 -14.80 -0.09
C TRP A 111 -9.73 -13.55 -0.67
N ASP A 112 -11.05 -13.51 -0.68
CA ASP A 112 -11.89 -12.48 -1.29
C ASP A 112 -11.84 -11.11 -0.57
N LEU A 113 -11.35 -11.06 0.67
CA LEU A 113 -11.14 -9.82 1.43
C LEU A 113 -9.73 -9.23 1.25
N GLN A 114 -8.76 -10.04 0.83
CA GLN A 114 -7.43 -9.55 0.48
C GLN A 114 -7.42 -9.00 -0.95
N TYR A 115 -6.55 -8.04 -1.21
CA TYR A 115 -6.43 -7.44 -2.53
C TYR A 115 -5.05 -6.84 -2.78
N LEU A 116 -4.70 -6.61 -4.04
CA LEU A 116 -3.58 -5.75 -4.40
C LEU A 116 -4.06 -4.30 -4.56
N LEU A 117 -3.37 -3.38 -3.91
CA LEU A 117 -3.44 -1.96 -4.22
C LEU A 117 -2.34 -1.65 -5.24
N GLY A 118 -2.70 -1.40 -6.49
CA GLY A 118 -1.73 -1.37 -7.59
C GLY A 118 -0.97 -2.69 -7.74
N PRO A 119 0.21 -2.71 -8.36
CA PRO A 119 0.99 -3.95 -8.55
C PRO A 119 1.86 -4.33 -7.36
N ALA A 120 2.19 -3.39 -6.46
CA ALA A 120 3.29 -3.54 -5.50
C ALA A 120 2.85 -3.85 -4.07
N LEU A 121 1.58 -3.64 -3.69
CA LEU A 121 1.12 -3.80 -2.31
C LEU A 121 -0.01 -4.81 -2.21
N LEU A 122 0.18 -5.85 -1.40
CA LEU A 122 -0.89 -6.73 -0.93
C LEU A 122 -1.45 -6.17 0.37
N VAL A 123 -2.77 -6.02 0.44
CA VAL A 123 -3.50 -5.47 1.59
C VAL A 123 -4.41 -6.56 2.14
N ALA A 124 -4.33 -6.82 3.44
CA ALA A 124 -5.16 -7.79 4.15
C ALA A 124 -5.95 -7.09 5.26
N PRO A 125 -7.16 -6.57 4.97
CA PRO A 125 -7.98 -5.88 5.96
C PRO A 125 -8.29 -6.74 7.18
N VAL A 126 -8.19 -6.17 8.37
CA VAL A 126 -8.58 -6.82 9.61
C VAL A 126 -10.08 -6.63 9.80
N THR A 127 -10.85 -7.70 9.69
CA THR A 127 -12.31 -7.70 9.72
C THR A 127 -12.90 -8.25 11.02
N GLU A 128 -12.07 -8.92 11.82
CA GLU A 128 -12.46 -9.48 13.11
C GLU A 128 -11.74 -8.74 14.24
N PRO A 129 -12.37 -8.60 15.42
CA PRO A 129 -11.69 -8.05 16.60
C PRO A 129 -10.50 -8.92 17.01
N GLY A 130 -9.44 -8.28 17.50
CA GLY A 130 -8.28 -8.99 18.02
C GLY A 130 -6.95 -8.46 17.51
N LYS A 131 -5.88 -9.14 17.95
CA LYS A 131 -4.50 -8.75 17.68
C LYS A 131 -3.78 -9.62 16.65
N GLN A 132 -4.49 -10.51 15.99
CA GLN A 132 -3.93 -11.41 14.99
C GLN A 132 -4.84 -11.49 13.78
N VAL A 133 -4.23 -11.61 12.61
CA VAL A 133 -4.92 -11.80 11.35
C VAL A 133 -4.27 -12.91 10.54
N ARG A 134 -5.07 -13.73 9.88
CA ARG A 134 -4.58 -14.71 8.92
C ARG A 134 -4.44 -14.06 7.55
N VAL A 135 -3.28 -14.22 6.93
CA VAL A 135 -2.95 -13.64 5.63
C VAL A 135 -2.38 -14.73 4.74
N TYR A 136 -2.93 -14.90 3.56
CA TYR A 136 -2.33 -15.72 2.51
C TYR A 136 -1.40 -14.85 1.67
N LEU A 137 -0.14 -15.24 1.58
CA LEU A 137 0.83 -14.62 0.70
C LEU A 137 1.01 -15.51 -0.53
N PRO A 138 0.69 -15.04 -1.76
CA PRO A 138 0.72 -15.83 -2.98
C PRO A 138 2.08 -16.44 -3.28
N LYS A 139 2.06 -17.62 -3.91
CA LYS A 139 3.26 -18.41 -4.23
C LYS A 139 4.12 -17.78 -5.34
N GLY A 140 5.40 -18.14 -5.33
CA GLY A 140 6.37 -17.77 -6.38
C GLY A 140 7.11 -16.48 -6.13
N GLU A 141 6.80 -15.76 -5.06
CA GLU A 141 7.39 -14.48 -4.71
C GLU A 141 7.56 -14.39 -3.19
N ALA A 142 8.49 -13.53 -2.73
CA ALA A 142 8.60 -13.12 -1.33
C ALA A 142 7.82 -11.80 -1.09
N TRP A 143 7.52 -11.55 0.16
CA TRP A 143 6.70 -10.44 0.61
C TRP A 143 7.32 -9.75 1.82
N TRP A 144 7.25 -8.43 1.90
CA TRP A 144 7.80 -7.64 3.01
C TRP A 144 6.70 -6.90 3.75
N ASP A 145 6.55 -7.19 5.04
CA ASP A 145 5.64 -6.45 5.91
C ASP A 145 6.06 -4.98 6.02
N LEU A 146 5.16 -4.07 5.69
CA LEU A 146 5.43 -2.63 5.74
C LEU A 146 5.63 -2.09 7.17
N ASN A 147 5.10 -2.77 8.19
CA ASN A 147 5.25 -2.33 9.59
C ASN A 147 6.63 -2.69 10.16
N THR A 148 7.15 -3.85 9.81
CA THR A 148 8.34 -4.42 10.44
C THR A 148 9.54 -4.54 9.49
N GLY A 149 9.31 -4.52 8.18
CA GLY A 149 10.31 -4.85 7.17
C GLY A 149 10.64 -6.34 7.08
N HIS A 150 9.95 -7.19 7.87
CA HIS A 150 10.19 -8.64 7.87
C HIS A 150 9.80 -9.26 6.53
N ARG A 151 10.65 -10.17 6.05
CA ARG A 151 10.46 -10.90 4.80
C ARG A 151 9.72 -12.22 5.06
N TYR A 152 8.64 -12.44 4.33
CA TYR A 152 7.86 -13.67 4.34
C TYR A 152 7.99 -14.40 3.00
N GLU A 153 8.01 -15.74 3.06
CA GLU A 153 7.87 -16.56 1.85
C GLU A 153 6.41 -16.65 1.43
N GLY A 154 6.16 -16.58 0.12
CA GLY A 154 4.85 -16.83 -0.45
C GLY A 154 4.48 -18.31 -0.54
N GLY A 155 3.23 -18.58 -0.92
CA GLY A 155 2.67 -19.93 -1.06
C GLY A 155 2.11 -20.50 0.23
N THR A 156 1.96 -19.71 1.27
CA THR A 156 1.45 -20.15 2.57
C THR A 156 0.60 -19.11 3.28
N THR A 157 -0.16 -19.55 4.25
CA THR A 157 -0.94 -18.69 5.15
C THR A 157 -0.14 -18.43 6.41
N TRP A 158 0.03 -17.17 6.73
CA TRP A 158 0.69 -16.69 7.94
C TRP A 158 -0.33 -16.16 8.95
N THR A 159 -0.05 -16.33 10.23
CA THR A 159 -0.73 -15.60 11.30
C THR A 159 0.16 -14.43 11.67
N ILE A 160 -0.34 -13.21 11.47
CA ILE A 160 0.39 -11.97 11.66
C ILE A 160 -0.15 -11.25 12.89
N ASP A 161 0.74 -10.86 13.79
CA ASP A 161 0.37 -9.98 14.89
C ASP A 161 0.04 -8.58 14.34
N CYS A 162 -1.05 -8.01 14.80
CA CYS A 162 -1.58 -6.75 14.29
C CYS A 162 -2.19 -5.93 15.43
N GLU A 163 -1.35 -5.18 16.13
CA GLU A 163 -1.79 -4.23 17.14
C GLU A 163 -2.66 -3.12 16.53
N LEU A 164 -3.36 -2.36 17.36
CA LEU A 164 -4.34 -1.37 16.91
C LEU A 164 -3.74 -0.29 15.99
N GLY A 165 -2.49 0.07 16.21
CA GLY A 165 -1.75 1.03 15.37
C GLY A 165 -1.12 0.44 14.11
N GLN A 166 -1.32 -0.85 13.83
CA GLN A 166 -0.74 -1.56 12.69
C GLN A 166 -1.82 -1.98 11.69
N PHE A 167 -1.41 -2.23 10.45
CA PHE A 167 -2.29 -2.73 9.41
C PHE A 167 -1.51 -3.67 8.48
N PRO A 168 -2.00 -4.89 8.20
CA PRO A 168 -1.26 -5.86 7.42
C PRO A 168 -1.21 -5.46 5.95
N VAL A 169 -0.06 -4.92 5.55
CA VAL A 169 0.26 -4.56 4.16
C VAL A 169 1.65 -5.09 3.83
N PHE A 170 1.76 -5.73 2.69
CA PHE A 170 3.00 -6.39 2.26
C PHE A 170 3.46 -5.87 0.91
N GLY A 171 4.73 -5.52 0.84
CA GLY A 171 5.40 -5.16 -0.41
C GLY A 171 5.75 -6.40 -1.21
N ARG A 172 5.47 -6.38 -2.50
CA ARG A 172 5.67 -7.49 -3.44
C ARG A 172 7.09 -7.54 -3.96
N GLU A 173 7.70 -8.72 -4.00
CA GLU A 173 9.06 -8.92 -4.53
C GLU A 173 9.25 -8.30 -5.92
N GLY A 174 10.42 -7.72 -6.14
CA GLY A 174 10.79 -7.10 -7.40
C GLY A 174 10.19 -5.72 -7.66
N HIS A 175 9.31 -5.24 -6.77
CA HIS A 175 8.63 -3.95 -6.90
C HIS A 175 9.26 -2.88 -6.01
N MET A 176 8.89 -1.64 -6.30
CA MET A 176 9.24 -0.46 -5.52
C MET A 176 7.98 0.30 -5.11
N LEU A 177 7.97 0.81 -3.89
CA LEU A 177 6.96 1.73 -3.40
C LEU A 177 7.54 3.14 -3.36
N CYS A 178 7.07 4.02 -4.23
CA CYS A 178 7.48 5.41 -4.27
C CYS A 178 6.54 6.25 -3.41
N LEU A 179 7.11 6.91 -2.40
CA LEU A 179 6.39 7.67 -1.41
C LEU A 179 6.66 9.16 -1.56
N GLY A 180 5.63 9.97 -1.38
CA GLY A 180 5.73 11.40 -1.22
C GLY A 180 6.14 11.82 0.19
N PRO A 181 6.36 13.13 0.42
CA PRO A 181 6.54 13.66 1.76
C PRO A 181 5.26 13.49 2.60
N ALA A 182 5.43 13.42 3.92
CA ALA A 182 4.31 13.57 4.84
C ALA A 182 3.78 15.00 4.72
N ALA A 183 2.47 15.15 4.51
CA ALA A 183 1.80 16.44 4.41
C ALA A 183 0.61 16.49 5.38
N GLN A 184 0.22 17.69 5.79
CA GLN A 184 -0.96 17.90 6.63
C GLN A 184 -2.19 18.31 5.81
N HIS A 185 -1.97 18.90 4.62
CA HIS A 185 -3.02 19.28 3.68
C HIS A 185 -2.48 19.31 2.24
N THR A 186 -3.40 19.33 1.28
CA THR A 186 -3.05 19.27 -0.16
C THR A 186 -2.22 20.45 -0.65
N GLY A 187 -2.30 21.62 -0.02
CA GLY A 187 -1.50 22.79 -0.35
C GLY A 187 0.00 22.63 -0.08
N GLU A 188 0.41 21.64 0.71
CA GLU A 188 1.82 21.31 0.94
C GLU A 188 2.43 20.46 -0.20
N PHE A 189 1.62 19.94 -1.11
CA PHE A 189 2.12 19.23 -2.28
C PHE A 189 2.79 20.21 -3.25
N ASN A 190 4.10 20.17 -3.30
CA ASN A 190 4.86 20.91 -4.27
C ASN A 190 5.00 20.08 -5.56
N SER A 191 4.56 20.62 -6.69
CA SER A 191 4.66 19.95 -8.00
C SER A 191 6.10 19.59 -8.41
N ALA A 192 7.10 20.28 -7.85
CA ALA A 192 8.52 19.99 -8.07
C ALA A 192 9.06 18.87 -7.17
N ARG A 193 8.42 18.60 -6.04
CA ARG A 193 8.83 17.56 -5.08
C ARG A 193 7.69 16.64 -4.72
N ILE A 194 7.25 15.86 -5.70
CA ILE A 194 6.18 14.87 -5.52
C ILE A 194 6.66 13.65 -4.75
N LEU A 195 7.93 13.26 -4.92
CA LEU A 195 8.55 12.10 -4.30
C LEU A 195 9.60 12.51 -3.27
N ASP A 196 9.70 11.73 -2.21
CA ASP A 196 10.67 11.89 -1.13
C ASP A 196 11.49 10.62 -0.89
N GLU A 197 10.86 9.47 -1.04
CA GLU A 197 11.44 8.19 -0.65
C GLU A 197 10.99 7.04 -1.57
N VAL A 198 11.86 6.04 -1.72
CA VAL A 198 11.57 4.79 -2.43
C VAL A 198 11.93 3.61 -1.56
N TRP A 199 10.96 2.75 -1.29
CA TRP A 199 11.17 1.45 -0.65
C TRP A 199 11.29 0.37 -1.70
N MET A 200 12.22 -0.56 -1.50
CA MET A 200 12.49 -1.67 -2.41
C MET A 200 12.19 -2.99 -1.72
N PHE A 201 11.40 -3.84 -2.38
CA PHE A 201 11.03 -5.16 -1.90
C PHE A 201 11.79 -6.21 -2.71
N GLY A 202 12.92 -6.68 -2.17
CA GLY A 202 13.88 -7.47 -2.94
C GLY A 202 14.54 -6.68 -4.07
N MET A 203 15.22 -7.38 -4.98
CA MET A 203 15.87 -6.78 -6.14
C MET A 203 14.82 -6.15 -7.07
N PRO A 204 14.82 -4.82 -7.29
CA PRO A 204 13.85 -4.19 -8.17
C PRO A 204 14.01 -4.67 -9.62
N VAL A 205 12.96 -5.25 -10.18
CA VAL A 205 12.94 -5.74 -11.58
C VAL A 205 11.88 -5.06 -12.42
N HIS A 206 10.91 -4.42 -11.78
CA HIS A 206 9.81 -3.71 -12.44
C HIS A 206 9.96 -2.20 -12.35
N ASN A 207 9.57 -1.48 -13.41
CA ASN A 207 9.37 -0.04 -13.30
C ASN A 207 8.25 0.22 -12.27
N PRO A 208 8.44 1.13 -11.31
CA PRO A 208 7.41 1.39 -10.32
C PRO A 208 6.19 2.07 -10.95
N VAL A 209 5.03 1.80 -10.40
CA VAL A 209 3.83 2.60 -10.66
C VAL A 209 3.89 3.81 -9.74
N VAL A 210 3.94 4.98 -10.34
CA VAL A 210 4.00 6.26 -9.63
C VAL A 210 3.53 7.39 -10.55
N MET A 211 2.89 8.39 -10.00
CA MET A 211 2.40 9.56 -10.73
C MET A 211 3.51 10.20 -11.59
N ARG A 212 3.21 10.45 -12.87
CA ARG A 212 4.17 11.05 -13.84
C ARG A 212 5.48 10.28 -13.92
N ASN A 213 5.39 8.97 -14.00
CA ASN A 213 6.51 8.04 -13.84
C ASN A 213 7.67 8.30 -14.81
N LYS A 214 8.81 8.71 -14.27
CA LYS A 214 10.09 8.85 -14.98
C LYS A 214 11.14 7.82 -14.52
N ILE A 215 10.82 6.96 -13.55
CA ILE A 215 11.74 5.97 -13.01
C ILE A 215 11.81 4.78 -13.97
N ARG A 216 13.03 4.38 -14.32
CA ARG A 216 13.28 3.26 -15.24
C ARG A 216 14.26 2.29 -14.61
N VAL A 217 13.90 1.02 -14.63
CA VAL A 217 14.70 -0.11 -14.14
C VAL A 217 15.21 -0.90 -15.32
N MET A 218 16.50 -1.21 -15.32
CA MET A 218 17.15 -2.10 -16.27
C MET A 218 17.92 -3.17 -15.52
N GLN A 219 17.74 -4.42 -15.93
CA GLN A 219 18.44 -5.56 -15.35
C GLN A 219 19.69 -5.86 -16.18
N MET A 220 20.85 -5.99 -15.53
CA MET A 220 22.09 -6.39 -16.17
C MET A 220 23.00 -7.11 -15.17
N GLN A 221 23.46 -8.31 -15.55
CA GLN A 221 24.44 -9.10 -14.77
C GLN A 221 24.06 -9.26 -13.29
N GLY A 222 22.79 -9.58 -13.00
CA GLY A 222 22.29 -9.81 -11.64
C GLY A 222 22.17 -8.56 -10.76
N SER A 223 22.24 -7.38 -11.36
CA SER A 223 22.06 -6.08 -10.70
C SER A 223 20.94 -5.29 -11.38
N SER A 224 20.30 -4.41 -10.62
CA SER A 224 19.33 -3.44 -11.14
C SER A 224 20.00 -2.08 -11.29
N TYR A 225 19.83 -1.45 -12.44
CA TYR A 225 20.27 -0.09 -12.73
C TYR A 225 19.03 0.78 -12.87
N ILE A 226 18.93 1.83 -12.04
CA ILE A 226 17.71 2.61 -11.92
C ILE A 226 18.04 4.08 -12.16
N LYS A 227 17.28 4.71 -13.07
CA LYS A 227 17.30 6.15 -13.34
C LYS A 227 16.03 6.81 -12.81
N GLY A 228 16.11 8.09 -12.45
CA GLY A 228 14.97 8.87 -11.94
C GLY A 228 14.84 8.83 -10.41
N LEU A 229 15.90 8.40 -9.69
CA LEU A 229 15.94 8.38 -8.22
C LEU A 229 16.78 9.51 -7.62
N GLU A 230 17.08 10.56 -8.40
CA GLU A 230 17.90 11.68 -7.95
C GLU A 230 17.21 12.40 -6.79
N GLY A 231 17.97 12.65 -5.72
CA GLY A 231 17.47 13.36 -4.54
C GLY A 231 16.50 12.58 -3.64
N LEU A 232 16.12 11.35 -4.01
CA LEU A 232 15.22 10.53 -3.20
C LEU A 232 16.00 9.73 -2.14
N ARG A 233 15.39 9.54 -0.97
CA ARG A 233 15.84 8.55 0.00
C ARG A 233 15.56 7.16 -0.57
N ILE A 234 16.49 6.24 -0.41
CA ILE A 234 16.35 4.85 -0.86
C ILE A 234 16.42 3.95 0.36
N SER A 235 15.35 3.22 0.58
CA SER A 235 15.21 2.23 1.65
C SER A 235 15.15 0.84 1.02
N PRO A 236 16.31 0.18 0.82
CA PRO A 236 16.37 -1.16 0.29
C PRO A 236 15.92 -2.17 1.34
N SER A 237 15.34 -3.30 0.92
CA SER A 237 15.17 -4.45 1.79
C SER A 237 16.53 -5.03 2.20
N GLU A 238 16.55 -5.79 3.29
CA GLU A 238 17.73 -6.46 3.81
C GLU A 238 18.44 -7.30 2.71
N GLY A 239 19.77 -7.32 2.74
CA GLY A 239 20.58 -8.06 1.78
C GLY A 239 20.82 -7.35 0.45
N LEU A 240 20.41 -6.10 0.30
CA LEU A 240 20.70 -5.28 -0.88
C LEU A 240 21.73 -4.19 -0.59
N GLU A 241 22.62 -3.97 -1.54
CA GLU A 241 23.57 -2.87 -1.55
C GLU A 241 23.18 -1.83 -2.58
N VAL A 242 23.21 -0.54 -2.19
CA VAL A 242 22.86 0.60 -3.03
C VAL A 242 24.12 1.40 -3.37
N LYS A 243 24.44 1.54 -4.65
CA LYS A 243 25.56 2.38 -5.14
C LYS A 243 25.04 3.45 -6.10
N ARG A 244 25.25 4.73 -5.77
CA ARG A 244 24.91 5.86 -6.64
C ARG A 244 26.08 6.18 -7.57
N ARG A 245 25.78 6.40 -8.87
CA ARG A 245 26.74 6.85 -9.89
C ARG A 245 26.09 7.93 -10.75
N GLY A 246 26.27 9.19 -10.36
CA GLY A 246 25.59 10.31 -11.01
C GLY A 246 24.07 10.18 -10.93
N ALA A 247 23.38 10.20 -12.06
CA ALA A 247 21.94 10.06 -12.16
C ALA A 247 21.44 8.59 -12.09
N GLU A 248 22.36 7.63 -12.00
CA GLU A 248 22.02 6.21 -11.97
C GLU A 248 22.29 5.60 -10.58
N VAL A 249 21.37 4.76 -10.14
CA VAL A 249 21.51 3.97 -8.92
C VAL A 249 21.63 2.50 -9.30
N ARG A 250 22.70 1.85 -8.84
CA ARG A 250 22.89 0.40 -8.96
C ARG A 250 22.46 -0.27 -7.67
N ILE A 251 21.61 -1.28 -7.79
CA ILE A 251 21.23 -2.18 -6.70
C ILE A 251 21.83 -3.55 -7.00
N SER A 252 22.51 -4.14 -6.01
CA SER A 252 23.08 -5.48 -6.08
C SER A 252 22.85 -6.22 -4.77
N ARG A 253 22.99 -7.55 -4.77
CA ARG A 253 22.99 -8.32 -3.53
C ARG A 253 24.23 -7.94 -2.72
N ALA A 254 24.08 -7.76 -1.42
CA ALA A 254 25.19 -7.66 -0.50
C ALA A 254 25.99 -8.98 -0.52
N ARG A 255 27.30 -8.88 -0.40
CA ARG A 255 28.20 -10.05 -0.37
C ARG A 255 28.22 -10.68 1.01
#